data_5c2a702b164e224ca98004153a09581f
#
_entry.id   5c2a702b164e224ca98004153a09581f
#
_cell.length_a   1.000
_cell.length_b   1.000
_cell.length_c   1.000
_cell.angle_alpha   90.00
_cell.angle_beta   90.00
_cell.angle_gamma   90.00
#
_symmetry.space_group_name_H-M   'P 1'
#
loop_
_entity.id
_entity.type
_entity.pdbx_description
1 polymer ?
#
loop_
_entity_poly.entity_id
_entity_poly.type
_entity_poly.pdbx_seq_one_letter_code
_entity_poly.pdbx_strand_id
1 'polypeptide(L)'
;SIYNAVHICGLHPIYLFPPVDPEFGVNGSISPQQVQDALEEYPDIRLAIITSPTYDGVMSDVATISHILHEHKIPLIVDEAHGPHLGFHPSFPKSAITEGADLVIQSIHKTLPSPTQTALLHLCSSLWKNREKLQEMDRRISDSLAIFESTSPSYILMAAIDNCVHMLNDGKESLFHEYIRRINMFAKETRVLKHIRILCKGTDSVENHPLFFGFDPSKIVMSIRNLRLTSGEFEELMLKKYKIELEMIAADYALALTSICDTD
;
A
#
# COMPACT_ATOMS: atom_id res chain seq x y z
N SER A 1 -6.22 6.03 13.01
CA SER A 1 -6.68 5.14 12.17
C SER A 1 -7.14 3.80 12.73
N ILE A 2 -6.71 2.63 12.30
CA ILE A 2 -7.24 1.32 12.70
C ILE A 2 -7.30 1.15 14.23
N TYR A 3 -6.24 1.48 14.97
CA TYR A 3 -6.22 1.41 16.43
C TYR A 3 -7.34 2.22 17.10
N ASN A 4 -7.60 3.44 16.59
CA ASN A 4 -8.67 4.28 17.10
C ASN A 4 -10.06 3.67 16.77
N ALA A 5 -10.24 3.09 15.60
CA ALA A 5 -11.46 2.40 15.21
C ALA A 5 -11.72 1.18 16.12
N VAL A 6 -10.71 0.37 16.37
CA VAL A 6 -10.78 -0.77 17.31
C VAL A 6 -11.23 -0.29 18.69
N HIS A 7 -10.62 0.80 19.20
CA HIS A 7 -10.96 1.37 20.50
C HIS A 7 -12.40 1.91 20.55
N ILE A 8 -12.80 2.71 19.55
CA ILE A 8 -14.15 3.32 19.49
C ILE A 8 -15.23 2.24 19.38
N CYS A 9 -14.97 1.19 18.59
CA CYS A 9 -15.93 0.10 18.40
C CYS A 9 -15.89 -0.96 19.54
N GLY A 10 -15.00 -0.83 20.53
CA GLY A 10 -14.86 -1.80 21.63
C GLY A 10 -14.46 -3.19 21.14
N LEU A 11 -13.67 -3.28 20.09
CA LEU A 11 -13.24 -4.55 19.51
C LEU A 11 -12.04 -5.12 20.27
N HIS A 12 -11.93 -6.46 20.26
CA HIS A 12 -10.76 -7.17 20.77
C HIS A 12 -9.85 -7.55 19.61
N PRO A 13 -8.70 -6.87 19.39
CA PRO A 13 -7.82 -7.14 18.27
C PRO A 13 -6.91 -8.35 18.54
N ILE A 14 -6.77 -9.21 17.55
CA ILE A 14 -5.71 -10.21 17.44
C ILE A 14 -4.68 -9.66 16.45
N TYR A 15 -3.45 -9.48 16.92
CA TYR A 15 -2.39 -8.89 16.08
C TYR A 15 -1.54 -9.99 15.43
N LEU A 16 -1.38 -9.90 14.12
CA LEU A 16 -0.40 -10.67 13.38
C LEU A 16 0.86 -9.83 13.19
N PHE A 17 2.00 -10.39 13.58
CA PHE A 17 3.30 -9.73 13.48
C PHE A 17 4.09 -10.34 12.32
N PRO A 18 4.34 -9.58 11.24
CA PRO A 18 5.18 -10.06 10.16
C PRO A 18 6.64 -10.21 10.62
N PRO A 19 7.44 -11.06 9.97
CA PRO A 19 8.87 -11.09 10.21
C PRO A 19 9.52 -9.77 9.79
N VAL A 20 10.64 -9.41 10.41
CA VAL A 20 11.38 -8.20 10.06
C VAL A 20 12.59 -8.59 9.22
N ASP A 21 12.78 -7.92 8.08
CA ASP A 21 13.98 -8.10 7.27
C ASP A 21 15.21 -7.60 8.02
N PRO A 22 16.24 -8.45 8.20
CA PRO A 22 17.38 -8.08 9.03
C PRO A 22 18.32 -7.08 8.37
N GLU A 23 18.28 -6.95 7.05
CA GLU A 23 19.15 -6.02 6.31
C GLU A 23 18.58 -4.60 6.27
N PHE A 24 17.30 -4.47 5.95
CA PHE A 24 16.65 -3.18 5.80
C PHE A 24 15.88 -2.73 7.04
N GLY A 25 15.53 -3.66 7.94
CA GLY A 25 14.73 -3.36 9.13
C GLY A 25 13.24 -3.12 8.82
N VAL A 26 12.78 -3.47 7.62
CA VAL A 26 11.39 -3.35 7.21
C VAL A 26 10.57 -4.60 7.54
N ASN A 27 9.30 -4.43 7.78
CA ASN A 27 8.39 -5.53 8.02
C ASN A 27 8.15 -6.34 6.73
N GLY A 28 8.15 -7.66 6.85
CA GLY A 28 7.79 -8.59 5.79
C GLY A 28 6.29 -8.68 5.54
N SER A 29 5.90 -9.64 4.71
CA SER A 29 4.50 -9.92 4.42
C SER A 29 3.81 -10.65 5.58
N ILE A 30 2.52 -10.40 5.77
CA ILE A 30 1.66 -11.32 6.51
C ILE A 30 1.46 -12.56 5.64
N SER A 31 1.80 -13.73 6.15
CA SER A 31 1.64 -14.99 5.41
C SER A 31 0.23 -15.56 5.53
N PRO A 32 -0.27 -16.28 4.51
CA PRO A 32 -1.52 -17.03 4.59
C PRO A 32 -1.54 -18.00 5.78
N GLN A 33 -0.40 -18.62 6.12
CA GLN A 33 -0.30 -19.54 7.26
C GLN A 33 -0.58 -18.83 8.60
N GLN A 34 -0.04 -17.61 8.81
CA GLN A 34 -0.33 -16.84 10.03
C GLN A 34 -1.83 -16.54 10.17
N VAL A 35 -2.52 -16.30 9.05
CA VAL A 35 -3.98 -16.07 9.06
C VAL A 35 -4.71 -17.35 9.42
N GLN A 36 -4.30 -18.48 8.86
CA GLN A 36 -4.90 -19.79 9.15
C GLN A 36 -4.69 -20.17 10.61
N ASP A 37 -3.48 -20.05 11.14
CA ASP A 37 -3.15 -20.33 12.53
C ASP A 37 -4.01 -19.46 13.49
N ALA A 38 -4.18 -18.18 13.15
CA ALA A 38 -5.02 -17.28 13.96
C ALA A 38 -6.50 -17.67 13.95
N LEU A 39 -7.03 -18.16 12.83
CA LEU A 39 -8.42 -18.64 12.74
C LEU A 39 -8.64 -19.93 13.54
N GLU A 40 -7.63 -20.79 13.57
CA GLU A 40 -7.66 -22.03 14.38
C GLU A 40 -7.61 -21.71 15.88
N GLU A 41 -6.76 -20.75 16.30
CA GLU A 41 -6.62 -20.35 17.70
C GLU A 41 -7.80 -19.50 18.18
N TYR A 42 -8.36 -18.65 17.30
CA TYR A 42 -9.43 -17.70 17.63
C TYR A 42 -10.64 -17.85 16.69
N PRO A 43 -11.50 -18.86 16.89
CA PRO A 43 -12.62 -19.15 15.97
C PRO A 43 -13.71 -18.07 15.95
N ASP A 44 -13.68 -17.12 16.88
CA ASP A 44 -14.65 -16.02 16.98
C ASP A 44 -14.26 -14.78 16.18
N ILE A 45 -13.17 -14.82 15.39
CA ILE A 45 -12.79 -13.72 14.50
C ILE A 45 -13.94 -13.42 13.52
N ARG A 46 -14.28 -12.14 13.36
CA ARG A 46 -15.39 -11.66 12.53
C ARG A 46 -14.96 -10.74 11.39
N LEU A 47 -13.73 -10.24 11.43
CA LEU A 47 -13.19 -9.29 10.47
C LEU A 47 -11.67 -9.43 10.45
N ALA A 48 -11.08 -9.37 9.26
CA ALA A 48 -9.65 -9.23 9.08
C ALA A 48 -9.33 -7.89 8.43
N ILE A 49 -8.25 -7.25 8.88
CA ILE A 49 -7.73 -6.01 8.29
C ILE A 49 -6.23 -6.19 8.10
N ILE A 50 -5.75 -5.97 6.88
CA ILE A 50 -4.31 -5.96 6.57
C ILE A 50 -3.94 -4.68 5.83
N THR A 51 -2.67 -4.28 5.93
CA THR A 51 -2.10 -3.20 5.13
C THR A 51 -1.24 -3.82 4.02
N SER A 52 -1.61 -3.58 2.77
CA SER A 52 -0.88 -4.09 1.59
C SER A 52 -1.13 -3.15 0.39
N PRO A 53 -0.08 -2.48 -0.14
CA PRO A 53 1.29 -2.50 0.33
C PRO A 53 1.47 -1.83 1.70
N THR A 54 2.50 -2.23 2.43
CA THR A 54 2.94 -1.49 3.62
C THR A 54 3.49 -0.12 3.23
N TYR A 55 3.79 0.71 4.22
CA TYR A 55 4.43 2.02 3.98
C TYR A 55 5.72 1.89 3.18
N ASP A 56 6.50 0.84 3.46
CA ASP A 56 7.77 0.54 2.81
C ASP A 56 7.61 -0.16 1.44
N GLY A 57 6.40 -0.55 1.07
CA GLY A 57 6.09 -1.17 -0.21
C GLY A 57 5.95 -2.70 -0.19
N VAL A 58 6.08 -3.35 0.96
CA VAL A 58 5.93 -4.81 1.05
C VAL A 58 4.47 -5.22 0.90
N MET A 59 4.20 -6.20 0.08
CA MET A 59 2.86 -6.72 -0.21
C MET A 59 2.65 -8.12 0.37
N SER A 60 1.44 -8.39 0.81
CA SER A 60 0.99 -9.73 1.25
C SER A 60 0.20 -10.44 0.16
N ASP A 61 0.09 -11.76 0.23
CA ASP A 61 -0.74 -12.56 -0.68
C ASP A 61 -2.23 -12.38 -0.36
N VAL A 62 -2.78 -11.26 -0.83
CA VAL A 62 -4.19 -10.90 -0.61
C VAL A 62 -5.12 -11.97 -1.17
N ALA A 63 -4.79 -12.55 -2.33
CA ALA A 63 -5.63 -13.54 -2.98
C ALA A 63 -5.80 -14.82 -2.12
N THR A 64 -4.70 -15.37 -1.62
CA THR A 64 -4.76 -16.55 -0.76
C THR A 64 -5.38 -16.22 0.61
N ILE A 65 -5.03 -15.07 1.19
CA ILE A 65 -5.59 -14.63 2.47
C ILE A 65 -7.10 -14.43 2.38
N SER A 66 -7.59 -13.78 1.32
CA SER A 66 -9.03 -13.59 1.12
C SER A 66 -9.77 -14.92 0.95
N HIS A 67 -9.18 -15.87 0.21
CA HIS A 67 -9.75 -17.19 0.03
C HIS A 67 -9.93 -17.92 1.37
N ILE A 68 -8.89 -17.96 2.21
CA ILE A 68 -8.92 -18.57 3.55
C ILE A 68 -10.02 -17.91 4.40
N LEU A 69 -10.08 -16.60 4.45
CA LEU A 69 -11.08 -15.86 5.24
C LEU A 69 -12.51 -16.11 4.74
N HIS A 70 -12.71 -16.17 3.42
CA HIS A 70 -14.03 -16.38 2.83
C HIS A 70 -14.57 -17.79 3.06
N GLU A 71 -13.74 -18.81 3.20
CA GLU A 71 -14.16 -20.14 3.63
C GLU A 71 -14.83 -20.10 5.03
N HIS A 72 -14.36 -19.20 5.89
CA HIS A 72 -14.94 -18.92 7.20
C HIS A 72 -16.01 -17.82 7.20
N LYS A 73 -16.37 -17.27 6.02
CA LYS A 73 -17.33 -16.14 5.87
C LYS A 73 -16.89 -14.87 6.59
N ILE A 74 -15.59 -14.64 6.71
CA ILE A 74 -14.99 -13.49 7.33
C ILE A 74 -14.59 -12.49 6.24
N PRO A 75 -15.05 -11.23 6.29
CA PRO A 75 -14.65 -10.21 5.33
C PRO A 75 -13.22 -9.74 5.56
N LEU A 76 -12.56 -9.37 4.46
CA LEU A 76 -11.22 -8.80 4.44
C LEU A 76 -11.27 -7.32 4.04
N ILE A 77 -10.78 -6.45 4.92
CA ILE A 77 -10.47 -5.05 4.59
C ILE A 77 -8.99 -4.94 4.28
N VAL A 78 -8.64 -4.32 3.17
CA VAL A 78 -7.26 -4.00 2.83
C VAL A 78 -7.05 -2.49 2.87
N ASP A 79 -6.17 -2.06 3.76
CA ASP A 79 -5.61 -0.71 3.71
C ASP A 79 -4.55 -0.67 2.62
N GLU A 80 -4.97 -0.27 1.43
CA GLU A 80 -4.16 -0.06 0.23
C GLU A 80 -3.87 1.44 0.02
N ALA A 81 -3.75 2.20 1.11
CA ALA A 81 -3.56 3.65 1.04
C ALA A 81 -2.31 4.06 0.23
N HIS A 82 -1.29 3.20 0.17
CA HIS A 82 -0.07 3.41 -0.61
C HIS A 82 -0.08 2.73 -2.00
N GLY A 83 -1.22 2.17 -2.43
CA GLY A 83 -1.34 1.38 -3.65
C GLY A 83 -2.36 1.84 -4.69
N PRO A 84 -2.85 3.11 -4.73
CA PRO A 84 -3.86 3.48 -5.75
C PRO A 84 -3.38 3.35 -7.20
N HIS A 85 -2.07 3.27 -7.45
CA HIS A 85 -1.47 3.05 -8.77
C HIS A 85 -1.35 1.58 -9.16
N LEU A 86 -1.61 0.66 -8.24
CA LEU A 86 -1.49 -0.78 -8.49
C LEU A 86 -2.52 -1.27 -9.51
N GLY A 87 -2.14 -2.26 -10.31
CA GLY A 87 -3.00 -2.86 -11.32
C GLY A 87 -3.19 -2.04 -12.61
N PHE A 88 -2.68 -0.81 -12.70
CA PHE A 88 -2.78 -0.01 -13.93
C PHE A 88 -1.78 -0.43 -15.02
N HIS A 89 -0.71 -1.14 -14.65
CA HIS A 89 0.26 -1.66 -15.61
C HIS A 89 0.79 -3.03 -15.16
N PRO A 90 1.06 -3.98 -16.09
CA PRO A 90 1.51 -5.34 -15.74
C PRO A 90 2.81 -5.42 -14.93
N SER A 91 3.66 -4.41 -14.99
CA SER A 91 4.90 -4.33 -14.18
C SER A 91 4.68 -3.92 -12.74
N PHE A 92 3.48 -3.52 -12.37
CA PHE A 92 3.10 -3.31 -10.97
C PHE A 92 2.28 -4.50 -10.47
N PRO A 93 2.35 -4.82 -9.18
CA PRO A 93 1.47 -5.79 -8.56
C PRO A 93 -0.01 -5.47 -8.81
N LYS A 94 -0.86 -6.48 -8.69
CA LYS A 94 -2.30 -6.26 -8.77
C LYS A 94 -2.82 -5.55 -7.52
N SER A 95 -3.90 -4.78 -7.68
CA SER A 95 -4.62 -4.18 -6.57
C SER A 95 -5.43 -5.22 -5.79
N ALA A 96 -5.55 -5.02 -4.48
CA ALA A 96 -6.39 -5.81 -3.60
C ALA A 96 -7.86 -5.89 -4.07
N ILE A 97 -8.34 -4.90 -4.85
CA ILE A 97 -9.66 -4.90 -5.49
C ILE A 97 -9.86 -6.14 -6.36
N THR A 98 -8.81 -6.56 -7.08
CA THR A 98 -8.87 -7.72 -7.99
C THR A 98 -8.41 -9.01 -7.35
N GLU A 99 -7.80 -8.93 -6.16
CA GLU A 99 -7.25 -10.08 -5.42
C GLU A 99 -8.21 -10.61 -4.35
N GLY A 100 -9.48 -10.18 -4.36
CA GLY A 100 -10.53 -10.78 -3.53
C GLY A 100 -10.80 -10.07 -2.21
N ALA A 101 -10.21 -8.92 -1.93
CA ALA A 101 -10.61 -8.10 -0.80
C ALA A 101 -12.08 -7.69 -0.89
N ASP A 102 -12.74 -7.47 0.25
CA ASP A 102 -14.15 -7.05 0.30
C ASP A 102 -14.28 -5.52 0.39
N LEU A 103 -13.37 -4.89 1.11
CA LEU A 103 -13.24 -3.44 1.19
C LEU A 103 -11.79 -3.05 0.97
N VAL A 104 -11.57 -2.04 0.14
CA VAL A 104 -10.22 -1.52 -0.13
C VAL A 104 -10.21 -0.01 0.04
N ILE A 105 -9.25 0.48 0.82
CA ILE A 105 -9.05 1.91 1.09
C ILE A 105 -7.83 2.38 0.32
N GLN A 106 -8.00 3.37 -0.56
CA GLN A 106 -6.90 3.96 -1.33
C GLN A 106 -6.81 5.46 -1.09
N SER A 107 -5.61 5.94 -0.71
CA SER A 107 -5.30 7.37 -0.63
C SER A 107 -4.75 7.85 -1.97
N ILE A 108 -5.59 8.45 -2.81
CA ILE A 108 -5.22 8.83 -4.19
C ILE A 108 -4.02 9.80 -4.17
N HIS A 109 -4.01 10.72 -3.21
CA HIS A 109 -2.99 11.75 -3.09
C HIS A 109 -1.57 11.25 -2.79
N LYS A 110 -1.40 9.97 -2.47
CA LYS A 110 -0.07 9.44 -2.11
C LYS A 110 0.74 9.02 -3.32
N THR A 111 0.10 8.47 -4.34
CA THR A 111 0.80 7.89 -5.51
C THR A 111 0.21 8.29 -6.85
N LEU A 112 -0.90 9.02 -6.85
CA LEU A 112 -1.55 9.57 -8.04
C LEU A 112 -1.71 11.10 -7.91
N PRO A 113 -1.87 11.83 -9.01
CA PRO A 113 -1.92 13.30 -9.03
C PRO A 113 -3.26 13.83 -8.50
N SER A 114 -3.38 13.89 -7.19
CA SER A 114 -4.53 14.46 -6.50
C SER A 114 -4.08 15.15 -5.20
N PRO A 115 -4.74 16.22 -4.75
CA PRO A 115 -4.40 16.92 -3.52
C PRO A 115 -4.56 16.06 -2.28
N THR A 116 -3.80 16.37 -1.24
CA THR A 116 -3.91 15.75 0.08
C THR A 116 -5.36 15.73 0.58
N GLN A 117 -5.73 14.66 1.27
CA GLN A 117 -7.03 14.25 1.76
C GLN A 117 -7.93 13.55 0.73
N THR A 118 -7.56 13.45 -0.54
CA THR A 118 -8.35 12.66 -1.49
C THR A 118 -8.15 11.16 -1.28
N ALA A 119 -9.24 10.43 -1.13
CA ALA A 119 -9.22 8.99 -0.94
C ALA A 119 -10.45 8.34 -1.58
N LEU A 120 -10.37 7.04 -1.81
CA LEU A 120 -11.48 6.20 -2.27
C LEU A 120 -11.66 5.01 -1.32
N LEU A 121 -12.90 4.66 -1.06
CA LEU A 121 -13.29 3.40 -0.45
C LEU A 121 -14.00 2.56 -1.52
N HIS A 122 -13.47 1.39 -1.78
CA HIS A 122 -14.04 0.44 -2.74
C HIS A 122 -14.78 -0.66 -2.00
N LEU A 123 -16.06 -0.86 -2.32
CA LEU A 123 -16.83 -2.02 -1.91
C LEU A 123 -16.78 -3.04 -3.02
N CYS A 124 -16.15 -4.18 -2.76
CA CYS A 124 -15.99 -5.27 -3.70
C CYS A 124 -17.03 -6.36 -3.46
N SER A 125 -17.42 -7.08 -4.51
CA SER A 125 -18.46 -8.11 -4.42
C SER A 125 -17.92 -9.52 -4.13
N SER A 126 -16.71 -9.62 -3.61
CA SER A 126 -16.00 -10.91 -3.46
C SER A 126 -16.72 -11.88 -2.53
N LEU A 127 -17.06 -11.46 -1.32
CA LEU A 127 -17.81 -12.26 -0.36
C LEU A 127 -19.33 -12.15 -0.56
N TRP A 128 -19.82 -10.96 -0.91
CA TRP A 128 -21.26 -10.66 -1.03
C TRP A 128 -21.78 -10.84 -2.46
N LYS A 129 -21.76 -12.06 -2.97
CA LYS A 129 -22.23 -12.40 -4.33
C LYS A 129 -23.73 -12.15 -4.54
N ASN A 130 -24.54 -12.09 -3.46
CA ASN A 130 -25.95 -11.75 -3.51
C ASN A 130 -26.12 -10.23 -3.58
N ARG A 131 -26.86 -9.76 -4.60
CA ARG A 131 -27.12 -8.34 -4.85
C ARG A 131 -27.78 -7.64 -3.66
N GLU A 132 -28.71 -8.29 -2.96
CA GLU A 132 -29.41 -7.70 -1.80
C GLU A 132 -28.42 -7.48 -0.64
N LYS A 133 -27.54 -8.46 -0.36
CA LYS A 133 -26.51 -8.30 0.68
C LYS A 133 -25.49 -7.22 0.34
N LEU A 134 -25.09 -7.12 -0.92
CA LEU A 134 -24.20 -6.08 -1.38
C LEU A 134 -24.83 -4.69 -1.20
N GLN A 135 -26.11 -4.52 -1.57
CA GLN A 135 -26.85 -3.27 -1.37
C GLN A 135 -27.03 -2.92 0.11
N GLU A 136 -27.28 -3.93 0.96
CA GLU A 136 -27.34 -3.71 2.41
C GLU A 136 -26.00 -3.23 2.95
N MET A 137 -24.90 -3.85 2.53
CA MET A 137 -23.55 -3.45 2.95
C MET A 137 -23.21 -2.04 2.45
N ASP A 138 -23.49 -1.73 1.19
CA ASP A 138 -23.31 -0.39 0.62
C ASP A 138 -24.07 0.67 1.44
N ARG A 139 -25.34 0.43 1.78
CA ARG A 139 -26.12 1.33 2.63
C ARG A 139 -25.49 1.51 4.01
N ARG A 140 -25.08 0.42 4.68
CA ARG A 140 -24.46 0.50 6.02
C ARG A 140 -23.14 1.26 6.00
N ILE A 141 -22.33 1.08 4.96
CA ILE A 141 -21.09 1.83 4.77
C ILE A 141 -21.42 3.31 4.54
N SER A 142 -22.36 3.61 3.66
CA SER A 142 -22.78 4.99 3.38
C SER A 142 -23.31 5.70 4.64
N ASP A 143 -24.13 5.02 5.44
CA ASP A 143 -24.60 5.54 6.73
C ASP A 143 -23.44 5.81 7.70
N SER A 144 -22.44 4.94 7.74
CA SER A 144 -21.23 5.12 8.57
C SER A 144 -20.37 6.28 8.08
N LEU A 145 -20.17 6.40 6.78
CA LEU A 145 -19.43 7.51 6.18
C LEU A 145 -20.14 8.85 6.48
N ALA A 146 -21.46 8.90 6.39
CA ALA A 146 -22.22 10.11 6.74
C ALA A 146 -22.03 10.56 8.21
N ILE A 147 -21.68 9.64 9.11
CA ILE A 147 -21.39 9.96 10.51
C ILE A 147 -19.96 10.47 10.70
N PHE A 148 -19.00 9.85 10.01
CA PHE A 148 -17.57 10.07 10.26
C PHE A 148 -16.90 11.03 9.26
N GLU A 149 -17.53 11.28 8.11
CA GLU A 149 -17.08 12.26 7.13
C GLU A 149 -17.60 13.68 7.42
N SER A 150 -17.11 14.62 6.61
CA SER A 150 -17.56 16.01 6.68
C SER A 150 -18.98 16.18 6.16
N THR A 151 -19.80 16.99 6.84
CA THR A 151 -21.10 17.44 6.35
C THR A 151 -20.98 18.48 5.23
N SER A 152 -19.76 18.98 4.96
CA SER A 152 -19.46 20.00 3.95
C SER A 152 -18.38 19.50 3.01
N PRO A 153 -18.74 18.68 1.99
CA PRO A 153 -17.77 18.13 1.05
C PRO A 153 -17.09 19.25 0.25
N SER A 154 -15.78 19.10 0.06
CA SER A 154 -14.99 20.01 -0.77
C SER A 154 -15.19 19.70 -2.25
N TYR A 155 -15.89 20.55 -2.98
CA TYR A 155 -16.03 20.41 -4.43
C TYR A 155 -14.68 20.47 -5.17
N ILE A 156 -13.69 21.19 -4.62
CA ILE A 156 -12.33 21.25 -5.19
C ILE A 156 -11.67 19.88 -5.12
N LEU A 157 -11.79 19.18 -3.97
CA LEU A 157 -11.22 17.83 -3.82
C LEU A 157 -11.99 16.82 -4.69
N MET A 158 -13.32 16.93 -4.78
CA MET A 158 -14.11 16.07 -5.65
C MET A 158 -13.74 16.26 -7.13
N ALA A 159 -13.61 17.50 -7.60
CA ALA A 159 -13.15 17.80 -8.95
C ALA A 159 -11.72 17.30 -9.22
N ALA A 160 -10.85 17.33 -8.22
CA ALA A 160 -9.50 16.82 -8.35
C ALA A 160 -9.48 15.28 -8.46
N ILE A 161 -10.32 14.55 -7.73
CA ILE A 161 -10.50 13.11 -7.87
C ILE A 161 -11.00 12.79 -9.29
N ASP A 162 -12.05 13.47 -9.75
CA ASP A 162 -12.62 13.28 -11.08
C ASP A 162 -11.59 13.53 -12.18
N ASN A 163 -10.83 14.62 -12.07
CA ASN A 163 -9.75 14.95 -13.02
C ASN A 163 -8.64 13.89 -13.02
N CYS A 164 -8.27 13.36 -11.85
CA CYS A 164 -7.29 12.28 -11.74
C CYS A 164 -7.77 11.01 -12.45
N VAL A 165 -9.04 10.62 -12.24
CA VAL A 165 -9.66 9.47 -12.90
C VAL A 165 -9.72 9.70 -14.42
N HIS A 166 -10.10 10.89 -14.87
CA HIS A 166 -10.16 11.24 -16.29
C HIS A 166 -8.77 11.15 -16.95
N MET A 167 -7.76 11.72 -16.31
CA MET A 167 -6.37 11.64 -16.79
C MET A 167 -5.89 10.19 -16.92
N LEU A 168 -6.23 9.32 -15.98
CA LEU A 168 -5.88 7.90 -16.05
C LEU A 168 -6.64 7.17 -17.17
N ASN A 169 -7.91 7.50 -17.40
CA ASN A 169 -8.69 6.90 -18.48
C ASN A 169 -8.11 7.25 -19.85
N ASP A 170 -7.63 8.47 -20.03
CA ASP A 170 -7.16 8.96 -21.32
C ASP A 170 -5.69 8.65 -21.59
N GLY A 171 -4.85 8.57 -20.54
CA GLY A 171 -3.40 8.56 -20.71
C GLY A 171 -2.62 7.52 -19.91
N LYS A 172 -3.28 6.61 -19.17
CA LYS A 172 -2.59 5.69 -18.26
C LYS A 172 -1.44 4.91 -18.92
N GLU A 173 -1.64 4.41 -20.13
CA GLU A 173 -0.64 3.56 -20.80
C GLU A 173 0.69 4.31 -21.01
N SER A 174 0.64 5.53 -21.52
CA SER A 174 1.85 6.35 -21.73
C SER A 174 2.49 6.79 -20.42
N LEU A 175 1.67 7.22 -19.44
CA LEU A 175 2.14 7.67 -18.13
C LEU A 175 2.86 6.54 -17.38
N PHE A 176 2.25 5.36 -17.32
CA PHE A 176 2.85 4.23 -16.64
C PHE A 176 4.04 3.64 -17.39
N HIS A 177 4.04 3.66 -18.73
CA HIS A 177 5.19 3.25 -19.51
C HIS A 177 6.43 4.10 -19.18
N GLU A 178 6.28 5.44 -19.20
CA GLU A 178 7.36 6.35 -18.84
C GLU A 178 7.79 6.21 -17.37
N TYR A 179 6.85 6.02 -16.47
CA TYR A 179 7.15 5.78 -15.06
C TYR A 179 8.01 4.53 -14.85
N ILE A 180 7.64 3.42 -15.48
CA ILE A 180 8.39 2.16 -15.40
C ILE A 180 9.77 2.30 -16.05
N ARG A 181 9.87 3.02 -17.16
CA ARG A 181 11.16 3.33 -17.77
C ARG A 181 12.11 4.01 -16.77
N ARG A 182 11.60 4.99 -16.01
CA ARG A 182 12.38 5.70 -14.98
C ARG A 182 12.77 4.79 -13.82
N ILE A 183 11.85 4.00 -13.30
CA ILE A 183 12.13 3.02 -12.23
C ILE A 183 13.24 2.06 -12.66
N ASN A 184 13.16 1.51 -13.85
CA ASN A 184 14.15 0.56 -14.37
C ASN A 184 15.49 1.24 -14.68
N MET A 185 15.50 2.48 -15.14
CA MET A 185 16.71 3.28 -15.35
C MET A 185 17.40 3.54 -14.00
N PHE A 186 16.66 4.01 -12.99
CA PHE A 186 17.16 4.20 -11.63
C PHE A 186 17.76 2.90 -11.07
N ALA A 187 17.05 1.78 -11.20
CA ALA A 187 17.53 0.48 -10.75
C ALA A 187 18.83 0.07 -11.45
N LYS A 188 18.98 0.36 -12.75
CA LYS A 188 20.20 0.08 -13.50
C LYS A 188 21.37 0.96 -13.05
N GLU A 189 21.13 2.23 -12.88
CA GLU A 189 22.17 3.20 -12.51
C GLU A 189 22.65 2.99 -11.06
N THR A 190 21.78 2.57 -10.17
CA THR A 190 22.12 2.34 -8.76
C THR A 190 22.84 1.01 -8.49
N ARG A 191 22.95 0.11 -9.47
CA ARG A 191 23.70 -1.15 -9.31
C ARG A 191 25.17 -0.98 -8.95
N VAL A 192 25.76 0.16 -9.27
CA VAL A 192 27.18 0.46 -8.99
C VAL A 192 27.41 0.97 -7.56
N LEU A 193 26.34 1.28 -6.81
CA LEU A 193 26.46 1.77 -5.44
C LEU A 193 27.02 0.68 -4.54
N LYS A 194 28.05 1.04 -3.74
CA LYS A 194 28.76 0.09 -2.86
C LYS A 194 28.33 0.21 -1.40
N HIS A 195 27.91 1.38 -0.98
CA HIS A 195 27.64 1.69 0.42
C HIS A 195 26.15 1.86 0.73
N ILE A 196 25.36 2.11 -0.28
CA ILE A 196 23.89 2.13 -0.19
C ILE A 196 23.38 0.88 -0.90
N ARG A 197 22.54 0.10 -0.23
CA ARG A 197 21.83 -1.02 -0.81
C ARG A 197 20.39 -0.64 -1.00
N ILE A 198 19.84 -0.96 -2.15
CA ILE A 198 18.44 -0.68 -2.48
C ILE A 198 17.69 -2.01 -2.48
N LEU A 199 16.57 -2.05 -1.76
CA LEU A 199 15.76 -3.25 -1.58
C LEU A 199 15.20 -3.74 -2.91
N CYS A 200 14.58 -2.86 -3.67
CA CYS A 200 14.01 -3.16 -4.98
C CYS A 200 14.91 -2.62 -6.10
N LYS A 201 15.22 -3.47 -7.07
CA LYS A 201 16.09 -3.12 -8.20
C LYS A 201 15.32 -3.12 -9.52
N GLY A 202 14.22 -2.37 -9.56
CA GLY A 202 13.33 -2.31 -10.71
C GLY A 202 12.10 -3.21 -10.57
N THR A 203 11.38 -3.40 -11.66
CA THR A 203 10.11 -4.16 -11.67
C THR A 203 10.28 -5.68 -11.51
N ASP A 204 11.50 -6.22 -11.67
CA ASP A 204 11.77 -7.67 -11.70
C ASP A 204 12.36 -8.22 -10.38
N SER A 205 12.37 -7.46 -9.30
CA SER A 205 13.38 -7.63 -8.25
C SER A 205 12.97 -8.43 -7.02
N VAL A 206 11.72 -8.86 -6.88
CA VAL A 206 11.24 -9.49 -5.64
C VAL A 206 11.00 -10.99 -5.78
N GLU A 207 11.17 -11.56 -6.97
CA GLU A 207 11.13 -13.01 -7.14
C GLU A 207 12.15 -13.67 -6.20
N ASN A 208 11.64 -14.45 -5.22
CA ASN A 208 12.39 -15.24 -4.24
C ASN A 208 12.92 -14.50 -2.99
N HIS A 209 12.38 -13.36 -2.59
CA HIS A 209 12.69 -12.83 -1.26
C HIS A 209 11.99 -13.68 -0.19
N PRO A 210 12.72 -14.22 0.83
CA PRO A 210 12.14 -15.20 1.74
C PRO A 210 11.03 -14.62 2.66
N LEU A 211 10.99 -13.31 2.82
CA LEU A 211 10.06 -12.62 3.74
C LEU A 211 9.00 -11.78 3.02
N PHE A 212 9.10 -11.64 1.69
CA PHE A 212 8.19 -10.80 0.92
C PHE A 212 7.47 -11.64 -0.12
N PHE A 213 6.15 -11.60 -0.10
CA PHE A 213 5.32 -12.15 -1.17
C PHE A 213 5.43 -11.30 -2.45
N GLY A 214 5.42 -9.98 -2.28
CA GLY A 214 5.56 -9.02 -3.35
C GLY A 214 6.08 -7.69 -2.86
N PHE A 215 6.39 -6.79 -3.79
CA PHE A 215 6.90 -5.47 -3.48
C PHE A 215 6.42 -4.45 -4.51
N ASP A 216 6.08 -3.27 -4.04
CA ASP A 216 5.72 -2.13 -4.88
C ASP A 216 6.99 -1.40 -5.37
N PRO A 217 7.34 -1.48 -6.66
CA PRO A 217 8.57 -0.90 -7.18
C PRO A 217 8.58 0.65 -7.17
N SER A 218 7.48 1.28 -6.82
CA SER A 218 7.41 2.74 -6.62
C SER A 218 8.11 3.19 -5.33
N LYS A 219 8.41 2.27 -4.44
CA LYS A 219 9.06 2.52 -3.15
C LYS A 219 10.56 2.25 -3.27
N ILE A 220 11.36 3.26 -3.02
CA ILE A 220 12.82 3.13 -3.02
C ILE A 220 13.28 3.06 -1.55
N VAL A 221 13.45 1.84 -1.05
CA VAL A 221 13.99 1.58 0.28
C VAL A 221 15.50 1.45 0.18
N MET A 222 16.22 2.31 0.86
CA MET A 222 17.69 2.41 0.83
C MET A 222 18.26 2.07 2.20
N SER A 223 19.04 1.00 2.33
CA SER A 223 19.81 0.76 3.56
C SER A 223 20.95 1.77 3.68
N ILE A 224 21.01 2.46 4.80
CA ILE A 224 22.05 3.44 5.12
C ILE A 224 23.04 2.93 6.18
N ARG A 225 22.92 1.67 6.62
CA ARG A 225 23.75 1.04 7.67
C ARG A 225 25.25 1.12 7.39
N ASN A 226 25.65 1.07 6.13
CA ASN A 226 27.06 1.08 5.73
C ASN A 226 27.62 2.48 5.47
N LEU A 227 26.82 3.52 5.73
CA LEU A 227 27.28 4.90 5.67
C LEU A 227 27.93 5.29 6.99
N ARG A 228 28.96 6.16 6.92
CA ARG A 228 29.57 6.76 8.09
C ARG A 228 28.83 8.07 8.48
N LEU A 229 27.52 8.03 8.43
CA LEU A 229 26.62 9.14 8.71
C LEU A 229 25.50 8.62 9.62
N THR A 230 25.05 9.44 10.52
CA THR A 230 23.79 9.22 11.23
C THR A 230 22.62 9.46 10.27
N SER A 231 21.43 8.96 10.60
CA SER A 231 20.20 9.20 9.82
C SER A 231 19.94 10.71 9.65
N GLY A 232 20.12 11.51 10.69
CA GLY A 232 19.95 12.97 10.61
C GLY A 232 20.97 13.66 9.70
N GLU A 233 22.23 13.25 9.72
CA GLU A 233 23.26 13.78 8.80
C GLU A 233 22.98 13.38 7.35
N PHE A 234 22.45 12.18 7.14
CA PHE A 234 22.03 11.73 5.81
C PHE A 234 20.85 12.55 5.28
N GLU A 235 19.83 12.78 6.12
CA GLU A 235 18.68 13.63 5.81
C GLU A 235 19.11 15.05 5.42
N GLU A 236 19.94 15.65 6.26
CA GLU A 236 20.46 17.00 6.02
C GLU A 236 21.26 17.09 4.71
N LEU A 237 22.08 16.06 4.44
CA LEU A 237 22.87 15.95 3.21
C LEU A 237 21.96 15.90 1.98
N MET A 238 20.95 15.03 2.01
CA MET A 238 20.00 14.85 0.91
C MET A 238 19.21 16.13 0.66
N LEU A 239 18.67 16.73 1.72
CA LEU A 239 17.86 17.95 1.61
C LEU A 239 18.71 19.19 1.22
N LYS A 240 19.81 19.45 1.93
CA LYS A 240 20.57 20.69 1.74
C LYS A 240 21.45 20.70 0.51
N LYS A 241 22.14 19.58 0.25
CA LYS A 241 23.10 19.48 -0.86
C LYS A 241 22.44 19.03 -2.16
N TYR A 242 21.63 17.98 -2.09
CA TYR A 242 21.03 17.37 -3.27
C TYR A 242 19.61 17.86 -3.57
N LYS A 243 18.99 18.62 -2.65
CA LYS A 243 17.61 19.13 -2.78
C LYS A 243 16.57 18.01 -2.95
N ILE A 244 16.83 16.86 -2.33
CA ILE A 244 15.96 15.71 -2.30
C ILE A 244 15.38 15.60 -0.89
N GLU A 245 14.06 15.72 -0.78
CA GLU A 245 13.31 15.44 0.43
C GLU A 245 12.87 13.99 0.38
N LEU A 246 13.25 13.21 1.39
CA LEU A 246 12.87 11.80 1.51
C LEU A 246 11.58 11.67 2.30
N GLU A 247 10.78 10.68 1.98
CA GLU A 247 9.51 10.44 2.67
C GLU A 247 9.71 10.08 4.14
N MET A 248 10.72 9.27 4.41
CA MET A 248 11.05 8.85 5.78
C MET A 248 12.51 8.47 5.88
N ILE A 249 13.10 8.75 7.05
CA ILE A 249 14.42 8.23 7.42
C ILE A 249 14.30 7.56 8.79
N ALA A 250 14.56 6.27 8.82
CA ALA A 250 14.67 5.47 10.03
C ALA A 250 16.14 5.31 10.47
N ALA A 251 16.38 4.53 11.53
CA ALA A 251 17.75 4.32 12.02
C ALA A 251 18.66 3.65 10.99
N ASP A 252 18.12 2.70 10.22
CA ASP A 252 18.89 1.80 9.36
C ASP A 252 18.61 1.99 7.87
N TYR A 253 17.49 2.64 7.51
CA TYR A 253 17.10 2.84 6.13
C TYR A 253 16.43 4.20 5.89
N ALA A 254 16.38 4.59 4.63
CA ALA A 254 15.62 5.71 4.12
C ALA A 254 14.65 5.26 3.05
N LEU A 255 13.51 5.94 2.97
CA LEU A 255 12.44 5.67 2.01
C LEU A 255 12.23 6.89 1.13
N ALA A 256 12.25 6.69 -0.19
CA ALA A 256 11.74 7.65 -1.15
C ALA A 256 10.50 7.07 -1.84
N LEU A 257 9.49 7.93 -2.03
CA LEU A 257 8.31 7.62 -2.81
C LEU A 257 8.46 8.20 -4.21
N THR A 258 8.04 7.43 -5.19
CA THR A 258 7.96 7.88 -6.58
C THR A 258 6.54 7.73 -7.12
N SER A 259 6.22 8.46 -8.15
CA SER A 259 4.89 8.48 -8.75
C SER A 259 4.94 8.68 -10.27
N ILE A 260 3.81 8.56 -10.93
CA ILE A 260 3.67 8.86 -12.37
C ILE A 260 3.93 10.35 -12.69
N CYS A 261 3.98 11.22 -11.69
CA CYS A 261 4.21 12.66 -11.84
C CYS A 261 5.70 13.05 -11.78
N ASP A 262 6.58 12.13 -11.41
CA ASP A 262 8.01 12.40 -11.41
C ASP A 262 8.53 12.52 -12.84
N THR A 263 9.42 13.49 -13.06
CA THR A 263 10.05 13.75 -14.35
C THR A 263 11.54 13.45 -14.32
N ASP A 264 12.19 13.42 -15.50
CA ASP A 264 13.64 13.24 -15.63
C ASP A 264 14.41 14.43 -15.03
#